data_2a536f90a60e3196eadc3f08857bdebb
#
_entry.id   2a536f90a60e3196eadc3f08857bdebb
#
_cell.length_a   1.000
_cell.length_b   1.000
_cell.length_c   1.000
_cell.angle_alpha   90.00
_cell.angle_beta   90.00
_cell.angle_gamma   90.00
#
_symmetry.space_group_name_H-M   'P 1'
#
loop_
_entity.id
_entity.type
_entity.pdbx_description
1 polymer ?
#
loop_
_entity_poly.entity_id
_entity_poly.type
_entity_poly.pdbx_seq_one_letter_code
_entity_poly.pdbx_strand_id
1 'polypeptide(L)'
;MEQLLQPYRHQTGEYQYAADLDAECARYEEKIKSYGGIDLFMGGIGPDGHIAFNEPGSSLSSRTRQKTLTTDTIIANSRFFDNDVNKVPKTALTVGVGTVLSAKEVMIIVNGHNKARALYHAVE
;
A
#
# COMPACT_ATOMS: atom_id res chain seq x y z
N MET A 1 -5.28 0.83 -1.60
CA MET A 1 -5.94 -0.43 -1.18
C MET A 1 -7.42 -0.44 -1.47
N GLU A 2 -8.15 0.55 -0.93
CA GLU A 2 -9.59 0.63 -1.15
C GLU A 2 -9.96 0.67 -2.63
N GLN A 3 -9.20 1.36 -3.47
CA GLN A 3 -9.45 1.46 -4.91
C GLN A 3 -9.36 0.11 -5.63
N LEU A 4 -8.52 -0.81 -5.18
CA LEU A 4 -8.44 -2.15 -5.74
C LEU A 4 -9.70 -2.98 -5.49
N LEU A 5 -10.38 -2.72 -4.37
CA LEU A 5 -11.59 -3.43 -3.97
C LEU A 5 -12.87 -2.75 -4.43
N GLN A 6 -12.78 -1.52 -4.95
CA GLN A 6 -13.92 -0.70 -5.36
C GLN A 6 -14.91 -1.44 -6.29
N PRO A 7 -14.47 -2.14 -7.35
CA PRO A 7 -15.39 -2.84 -8.23
C PRO A 7 -16.23 -3.90 -7.51
N TYR A 8 -15.68 -4.52 -6.49
CA TYR A 8 -16.38 -5.56 -5.71
C TYR A 8 -17.35 -4.94 -4.70
N ARG A 9 -16.98 -3.81 -4.13
CA ARG A 9 -17.82 -3.09 -3.18
C ARG A 9 -19.15 -2.64 -3.79
N HIS A 10 -19.12 -2.12 -5.01
CA HIS A 10 -20.31 -1.60 -5.67
C HIS A 10 -21.34 -2.67 -6.01
N GLN A 11 -20.93 -3.91 -6.16
CA GLN A 11 -21.82 -5.01 -6.52
C GLN A 11 -22.67 -5.48 -5.35
N THR A 12 -22.16 -5.43 -4.13
CA THR A 12 -22.82 -6.03 -2.98
C THR A 12 -23.09 -5.07 -1.82
N GLY A 13 -22.53 -3.85 -1.87
CA GLY A 13 -22.53 -2.93 -0.74
C GLY A 13 -21.54 -3.31 0.37
N GLU A 14 -20.87 -4.44 0.24
CA GLU A 14 -19.84 -4.93 1.13
C GLU A 14 -18.54 -5.18 0.36
N TYR A 15 -17.41 -5.26 1.07
CA TYR A 15 -16.16 -5.62 0.45
C TYR A 15 -16.16 -7.10 0.10
N GLN A 16 -16.11 -7.40 -1.18
CA GLN A 16 -15.82 -8.75 -1.67
C GLN A 16 -14.34 -8.84 -2.03
N TYR A 17 -13.73 -9.93 -1.62
CA TYR A 17 -12.34 -10.22 -2.02
C TYR A 17 -12.36 -10.98 -3.32
N ALA A 18 -11.40 -10.69 -4.20
CA ALA A 18 -11.21 -11.47 -5.41
C ALA A 18 -10.94 -12.93 -5.04
N ALA A 19 -11.47 -13.86 -5.82
CA ALA A 19 -11.23 -15.29 -5.60
C ALA A 19 -9.76 -15.64 -5.78
N ASP A 20 -9.05 -14.93 -6.68
CA ASP A 20 -7.62 -15.08 -6.94
C ASP A 20 -6.96 -13.72 -6.79
N LEU A 21 -6.30 -13.48 -5.64
CA LEU A 21 -5.67 -12.21 -5.32
C LEU A 21 -4.43 -11.95 -6.19
N ASP A 22 -3.71 -13.00 -6.56
CA ASP A 22 -2.54 -12.86 -7.43
C ASP A 22 -2.95 -12.42 -8.84
N ALA A 23 -4.02 -12.99 -9.37
CA ALA A 23 -4.58 -12.59 -10.66
C ALA A 23 -5.07 -11.14 -10.62
N GLU A 24 -5.69 -10.72 -9.51
CA GLU A 24 -6.16 -9.35 -9.32
C GLU A 24 -4.99 -8.35 -9.28
N CYS A 25 -3.91 -8.69 -8.60
CA CYS A 25 -2.70 -7.87 -8.58
C CYS A 25 -2.08 -7.73 -9.97
N ALA A 26 -2.01 -8.84 -10.72
CA ALA A 26 -1.51 -8.84 -12.09
C ALA A 26 -2.40 -7.97 -13.00
N ARG A 27 -3.71 -8.07 -12.86
CA ARG A 27 -4.67 -7.26 -13.59
C ARG A 27 -4.47 -5.77 -13.31
N TYR A 28 -4.23 -5.41 -12.07
CA TYR A 28 -3.98 -4.03 -11.66
C TYR A 28 -2.71 -3.47 -12.30
N GLU A 29 -1.61 -4.24 -12.28
CA GLU A 29 -0.37 -3.85 -12.93
C GLU A 29 -0.56 -3.70 -14.46
N GLU A 30 -1.31 -4.60 -15.08
CA GLU A 30 -1.61 -4.55 -16.50
C GLU A 30 -2.44 -3.29 -16.85
N LYS A 31 -3.38 -2.94 -15.99
CA LYS A 31 -4.18 -1.73 -16.13
C LYS A 31 -3.31 -0.48 -16.07
N ILE A 32 -2.34 -0.43 -15.16
CA ILE A 32 -1.37 0.67 -15.09
C ILE A 32 -0.63 0.79 -16.43
N LYS A 33 -0.14 -0.33 -16.97
CA LYS A 33 0.56 -0.34 -18.26
C LYS A 33 -0.33 0.14 -19.40
N SER A 34 -1.61 -0.21 -19.38
CA SER A 34 -2.56 0.17 -20.45
C SER A 34 -2.77 1.67 -20.53
N TYR A 35 -2.53 2.41 -19.46
CA TYR A 35 -2.57 3.87 -19.42
C TYR A 35 -1.21 4.52 -19.67
N GLY A 36 -0.19 3.74 -20.03
CA GLY A 36 1.15 4.25 -20.28
C GLY A 36 2.02 4.39 -19.03
N GLY A 37 1.65 3.75 -17.93
CA GLY A 37 2.34 3.83 -16.65
C GLY A 37 1.74 4.87 -15.72
N ILE A 38 2.45 5.19 -14.65
CA ILE A 38 2.06 6.18 -13.65
C ILE A 38 2.82 7.48 -13.93
N ASP A 39 2.12 8.58 -14.13
CA ASP A 39 2.75 9.89 -14.32
C ASP A 39 3.24 10.45 -12.99
N LEU A 40 2.39 10.41 -11.97
CA LEU A 40 2.75 10.86 -10.63
C LEU A 40 2.26 9.86 -9.59
N PHE A 41 3.19 9.29 -8.84
CA PHE A 41 2.85 8.56 -7.63
C PHE A 41 2.97 9.52 -6.44
N MET A 42 1.88 9.67 -5.70
CA MET A 42 1.86 10.49 -4.49
C MET A 42 1.52 9.61 -3.29
N GLY A 43 2.31 9.69 -2.26
CA GLY A 43 2.08 8.89 -1.06
C GLY A 43 2.68 9.51 0.19
N GLY A 44 2.47 8.83 1.29
CA GLY A 44 3.07 9.17 2.58
C GLY A 44 4.18 8.20 2.93
N ILE A 45 4.75 8.39 4.12
CA ILE A 45 5.77 7.51 4.67
C ILE A 45 5.31 7.02 6.05
N GLY A 46 5.52 5.74 6.34
CA GLY A 46 5.24 5.19 7.67
C GLY A 46 6.28 5.59 8.71
N PRO A 47 6.00 5.38 10.02
CA PRO A 47 6.96 5.71 11.08
C PRO A 47 8.30 4.98 10.96
N ASP A 48 8.31 3.80 10.36
CA ASP A 48 9.50 2.98 10.09
C ASP A 48 10.09 3.21 8.69
N GLY A 49 9.54 4.18 7.95
CA GLY A 49 9.99 4.52 6.61
C GLY A 49 9.32 3.75 5.47
N HIS A 50 8.29 2.94 5.75
CA HIS A 50 7.64 2.19 4.69
C HIS A 50 6.80 3.08 3.77
N ILE A 51 6.72 2.71 2.48
CA ILE A 51 5.86 3.33 1.48
C ILE A 51 4.79 2.32 1.10
N ALA A 52 3.51 2.72 1.17
CA ALA A 52 2.37 1.82 1.10
C ALA A 52 2.54 0.74 2.20
N PHE A 53 2.31 -0.54 1.90
CA PHE A 53 2.58 -1.62 2.86
C PHE A 53 3.89 -2.35 2.56
N ASN A 54 4.86 -1.67 1.96
CA ASN A 54 6.18 -2.21 1.71
C ASN A 54 7.07 -1.96 2.93
N GLU A 55 7.17 -2.98 3.77
CA GLU A 55 8.00 -2.95 4.97
C GLU A 55 9.49 -2.96 4.62
N PRO A 56 10.37 -2.58 5.58
CA PRO A 56 11.82 -2.66 5.37
C PRO A 56 12.24 -4.03 4.87
N GLY A 57 13.15 -4.07 3.92
CA GLY A 57 13.60 -5.30 3.28
C GLY A 57 12.79 -5.74 2.06
N SER A 58 11.75 -5.00 1.69
CA SER A 58 11.01 -5.27 0.45
C SER A 58 11.90 -5.08 -0.77
N SER A 59 11.74 -5.96 -1.77
CA SER A 59 12.53 -5.88 -3.00
C SER A 59 12.24 -4.60 -3.77
N LEU A 60 13.29 -3.97 -4.29
CA LEU A 60 13.17 -2.79 -5.14
C LEU A 60 12.49 -3.08 -6.48
N SER A 61 12.42 -4.35 -6.88
CA SER A 61 11.74 -4.77 -8.10
C SER A 61 10.32 -5.31 -7.84
N SER A 62 9.86 -5.26 -6.59
CA SER A 62 8.54 -5.79 -6.24
C SER A 62 7.41 -5.07 -6.97
N ARG A 63 6.37 -5.84 -7.32
CA ARG A 63 5.16 -5.34 -7.96
C ARG A 63 3.97 -5.48 -7.02
N THR A 64 2.79 -5.07 -7.46
CA THR A 64 1.55 -5.21 -6.68
C THR A 64 1.36 -6.66 -6.26
N ARG A 65 1.15 -6.89 -4.97
CA ARG A 65 1.04 -8.22 -4.39
C ARG A 65 0.35 -8.19 -3.04
N GLN A 66 -0.02 -9.36 -2.56
CA GLN A 66 -0.50 -9.53 -1.20
C GLN A 66 0.69 -9.51 -0.22
N LYS A 67 0.54 -8.78 0.86
CA LYS A 67 1.53 -8.71 1.94
C LYS A 67 0.86 -8.98 3.28
N THR A 68 1.56 -9.74 4.11
CA THR A 68 1.22 -9.89 5.52
C THR A 68 1.69 -8.65 6.26
N LEU A 69 0.81 -8.02 7.01
CA LEU A 69 1.13 -6.81 7.76
C LEU A 69 1.91 -7.17 9.03
N THR A 70 2.86 -6.31 9.38
CA THR A 70 3.58 -6.46 10.67
C THR A 70 2.63 -6.12 11.82
N THR A 71 2.99 -6.59 13.03
CA THR A 71 2.24 -6.28 14.24
C THR A 71 2.13 -4.77 14.46
N ASP A 72 3.22 -4.04 14.25
CA ASP A 72 3.23 -2.58 14.39
C ASP A 72 2.27 -1.89 13.42
N THR A 73 2.22 -2.36 12.18
CA THR A 73 1.28 -1.84 11.18
C THR A 73 -0.17 -2.12 11.57
N ILE A 74 -0.45 -3.32 12.08
CA ILE A 74 -1.80 -3.70 12.55
C ILE A 74 -2.21 -2.80 13.71
N ILE A 75 -1.33 -2.57 14.68
CA ILE A 75 -1.59 -1.70 15.83
C ILE A 75 -1.84 -0.26 15.34
N ALA A 76 -1.00 0.26 14.46
CA ALA A 76 -1.14 1.61 13.93
C ALA A 76 -2.47 1.82 13.19
N ASN A 77 -2.96 0.79 12.52
CA ASN A 77 -4.22 0.85 11.77
C ASN A 77 -5.46 0.55 12.63
N SER A 78 -5.29 0.08 13.86
CA SER A 78 -6.40 -0.25 14.75
C SER A 78 -7.33 0.95 15.02
N ARG A 79 -6.81 2.17 14.91
CA ARG A 79 -7.59 3.41 15.05
C ARG A 79 -8.75 3.50 14.07
N PHE A 80 -8.68 2.82 12.93
CA PHE A 80 -9.76 2.76 11.93
C PHE A 80 -10.74 1.62 12.19
N PHE A 81 -10.49 0.80 13.21
CA PHE A 81 -11.26 -0.40 13.55
C PHE A 81 -11.61 -0.42 15.04
N ASP A 82 -12.12 0.72 15.55
CA ASP A 82 -12.52 0.89 16.95
C ASP A 82 -11.41 0.62 17.97
N ASN A 83 -10.16 0.86 17.59
CA ASN A 83 -8.96 0.55 18.37
C ASN A 83 -8.83 -0.93 18.74
N ASP A 84 -9.48 -1.81 17.98
CA ASP A 84 -9.45 -3.25 18.19
C ASP A 84 -8.54 -3.92 17.16
N VAL A 85 -7.37 -4.37 17.60
CA VAL A 85 -6.38 -5.03 16.74
C VAL A 85 -6.91 -6.32 16.11
N ASN A 86 -7.89 -6.98 16.75
CA ASN A 86 -8.48 -8.21 16.23
C ASN A 86 -9.39 -7.97 15.03
N LYS A 87 -9.85 -6.73 14.83
CA LYS A 87 -10.68 -6.34 13.69
C LYS A 87 -9.85 -5.92 12.48
N VAL A 88 -8.56 -5.63 12.66
CA VAL A 88 -7.69 -5.20 11.56
C VAL A 88 -7.35 -6.40 10.68
N PRO A 89 -7.52 -6.30 9.35
CA PRO A 89 -7.06 -7.35 8.44
C PRO A 89 -5.56 -7.59 8.61
N LYS A 90 -5.14 -8.85 8.55
CA LYS A 90 -3.74 -9.23 8.73
C LYS A 90 -2.95 -9.17 7.43
N THR A 91 -3.63 -9.15 6.30
CA THR A 91 -3.03 -9.08 4.97
C THR A 91 -3.65 -7.95 4.19
N ALA A 92 -2.90 -7.41 3.24
CA ALA A 92 -3.35 -6.34 2.37
C ALA A 92 -2.73 -6.49 0.99
N LEU A 93 -3.44 -6.00 -0.02
CA LEU A 93 -2.86 -5.82 -1.35
C LEU A 93 -2.17 -4.46 -1.37
N THR A 94 -0.98 -4.42 -1.93
CA THR A 94 -0.20 -3.18 -2.00
C THR A 94 0.59 -3.09 -3.29
N VAL A 95 0.74 -1.86 -3.80
CA VAL A 95 1.68 -1.61 -4.89
C VAL A 95 3.09 -1.92 -4.40
N GLY A 96 3.91 -2.47 -5.28
CA GLY A 96 5.29 -2.79 -4.96
C GLY A 96 6.20 -1.58 -5.03
N VAL A 97 7.40 -1.71 -4.46
CA VAL A 97 8.43 -0.67 -4.55
C VAL A 97 8.80 -0.41 -6.01
N GLY A 98 8.95 -1.48 -6.81
CA GLY A 98 9.22 -1.36 -8.25
C GLY A 98 8.10 -0.65 -9.00
N THR A 99 6.84 -0.85 -8.59
CA THR A 99 5.71 -0.15 -9.16
C THR A 99 5.82 1.37 -8.92
N VAL A 100 6.15 1.75 -7.69
CA VAL A 100 6.34 3.16 -7.31
C VAL A 100 7.50 3.78 -8.07
N LEU A 101 8.64 3.09 -8.12
CA LEU A 101 9.86 3.59 -8.77
C LEU A 101 9.72 3.65 -10.30
N SER A 102 8.76 2.95 -10.88
CA SER A 102 8.47 3.00 -12.31
C SER A 102 7.67 4.25 -12.70
N ALA A 103 7.11 4.99 -11.75
CA ALA A 103 6.42 6.23 -12.02
C ALA A 103 7.37 7.28 -12.58
N LYS A 104 6.86 8.18 -13.43
CA LYS A 104 7.66 9.27 -13.98
C LYS A 104 8.10 10.23 -12.89
N GLU A 105 7.21 10.50 -11.94
CA GLU A 105 7.50 11.34 -10.77
C GLU A 105 6.96 10.67 -9.52
N VAL A 106 7.68 10.84 -8.41
CA VAL A 106 7.26 10.33 -7.10
C VAL A 106 7.27 11.49 -6.11
N MET A 107 6.14 11.72 -5.47
CA MET A 107 6.00 12.74 -4.43
C MET A 107 5.67 12.06 -3.11
N ILE A 108 6.53 12.23 -2.12
CA ILE A 108 6.28 11.71 -0.78
C ILE A 108 5.99 12.87 0.15
N ILE A 109 4.81 12.87 0.74
CA ILE A 109 4.38 13.91 1.69
C ILE A 109 4.69 13.42 3.10
N VAL A 110 5.49 14.19 3.82
CA VAL A 110 5.89 13.87 5.18
C VAL A 110 5.50 15.04 6.08
N ASN A 111 4.61 14.80 7.03
CA ASN A 111 4.17 15.83 7.96
C ASN A 111 4.01 15.24 9.37
N GLY A 112 4.08 16.13 10.34
CA GLY A 112 3.93 15.77 11.75
C GLY A 112 5.24 15.32 12.39
N HIS A 113 5.35 15.59 13.69
CA HIS A 113 6.55 15.29 14.47
C HIS A 113 6.86 13.79 14.53
N ASN A 114 5.81 12.95 14.53
CA ASN A 114 5.96 11.49 14.58
C ASN A 114 6.63 10.89 13.33
N LYS A 115 6.82 11.67 12.26
CA LYS A 115 7.51 11.24 11.04
C LYS A 115 8.97 11.73 10.95
N ALA A 116 9.42 12.52 11.92
CA ALA A 116 10.75 13.12 11.89
C ALA A 116 11.88 12.09 11.77
N ARG A 117 11.79 11.00 12.54
CA ARG A 117 12.79 9.94 12.49
C ARG A 117 12.80 9.20 11.15
N ALA A 118 11.62 8.92 10.62
CA ALA A 118 11.49 8.25 9.33
C ALA A 118 12.08 9.11 8.20
N LEU A 119 11.80 10.42 8.22
CA LEU A 119 12.36 11.34 7.25
C LEU A 119 13.89 11.42 7.35
N TYR A 120 14.42 11.51 8.57
CA TYR A 120 15.86 11.55 8.79
C TYR A 120 16.56 10.34 8.17
N HIS A 121 16.05 9.15 8.42
CA HIS A 121 16.65 7.92 7.88
C HIS A 121 16.43 7.77 6.37
N ALA A 122 15.35 8.32 5.82
CA ALA A 122 15.07 8.21 4.40
C ALA A 122 16.02 9.06 3.53
N VAL A 123 16.47 10.23 4.04
CA VAL A 123 17.35 11.14 3.28
C VAL A 123 18.83 10.95 3.58
N GLU A 124 19.17 10.19 4.59
CA GLU A 124 20.54 9.87 4.96
C GLU A 124 21.02 8.56 4.33
#